data_88cf3a0244a79b7486c365992aed95c3
#
_entry.id   88cf3a0244a79b7486c365992aed95c3
#
_cell.length_a   1.000
_cell.length_b   1.000
_cell.length_c   1.000
_cell.angle_alpha   90.00
_cell.angle_beta   90.00
_cell.angle_gamma   90.00
#
_symmetry.space_group_name_H-M   'P 1'
#
loop_
_entity.id
_entity.type
_entity.pdbx_description
1 polymer ?
#
loop_
_entity_poly.entity_id
_entity_poly.type
_entity_poly.pdbx_seq_one_letter_code
_entity_poly.pdbx_strand_id
1 'polypeptide(L)'
;MSTRQEKIQALEKQWAENPRWAGIERAYSAEEVVKLQGSVVLEQTLATKGAARLWKSLHEEPFINALGALTGNQAVQQVKAGLKAIYLSGWQVAADANLSGQMYPDQSLYPANSVPAVVKRINQALQRADQIDHAEGRVDQFDWFAPIVADAEAGFGGPLNVFELVKGMIEAGAAGVHLEDQLASEKKCGHLGGKVLLPTQNAVRNLIAARLATDVMGVDTILIARTDADAADMVTSDIDPRDAEFITGERTPEGFFITKPGIKQAIARGLAYAPYADLIWCE
;
A
#
# COMPACT_ATOMS: atom_id res chain seq x y z
N MET A 1 -0.23 -20.47 25.60
CA MET A 1 0.41 -19.83 24.43
C MET A 1 0.74 -20.91 23.43
N SER A 2 0.40 -20.71 22.14
CA SER A 2 0.79 -21.66 21.09
C SER A 2 2.32 -21.70 20.95
N THR A 3 2.87 -22.90 20.70
CA THR A 3 4.29 -23.07 20.42
C THR A 3 4.66 -22.43 19.08
N ARG A 4 5.95 -22.18 18.87
CA ARG A 4 6.45 -21.67 17.57
C ARG A 4 6.02 -22.59 16.42
N GLN A 5 6.09 -23.90 16.61
CA GLN A 5 5.72 -24.88 15.60
C GLN A 5 4.22 -24.85 15.27
N GLU A 6 3.36 -24.71 16.27
CA GLU A 6 1.92 -24.56 16.05
C GLU A 6 1.57 -23.28 15.25
N LYS A 7 2.30 -22.18 15.51
CA LYS A 7 2.13 -20.92 14.73
C LYS A 7 2.53 -21.10 13.26
N ILE A 8 3.65 -21.78 13.00
CA ILE A 8 4.13 -22.07 11.63
C ILE A 8 3.07 -22.89 10.89
N GLN A 9 2.64 -24.03 11.48
CA GLN A 9 1.63 -24.90 10.87
C GLN A 9 0.30 -24.19 10.62
N ALA A 10 -0.13 -23.34 11.54
CA ALA A 10 -1.35 -22.56 11.38
C ALA A 10 -1.26 -21.57 10.20
N LEU A 11 -0.10 -20.93 10.04
CA LEU A 11 0.14 -19.98 8.95
C LEU A 11 0.24 -20.71 7.59
N GLU A 12 0.97 -21.83 7.52
CA GLU A 12 1.03 -22.67 6.32
C GLU A 12 -0.35 -23.14 5.88
N LYS A 13 -1.16 -23.61 6.84
CA LYS A 13 -2.54 -24.03 6.60
C LYS A 13 -3.40 -22.87 6.08
N GLN A 14 -3.31 -21.70 6.71
CA GLN A 14 -4.03 -20.51 6.28
C GLN A 14 -3.69 -20.14 4.83
N TRP A 15 -2.41 -20.14 4.47
CA TRP A 15 -1.99 -19.81 3.12
C TRP A 15 -2.46 -20.84 2.08
N ALA A 16 -2.49 -22.11 2.43
CA ALA A 16 -2.87 -23.19 1.53
C ALA A 16 -4.40 -23.31 1.34
N GLU A 17 -5.18 -23.10 2.41
CA GLU A 17 -6.61 -23.39 2.40
C GLU A 17 -7.52 -22.15 2.22
N ASN A 18 -7.02 -20.96 2.55
CA ASN A 18 -7.82 -19.73 2.42
C ASN A 18 -7.83 -19.24 0.96
N PRO A 19 -8.99 -19.21 0.29
CA PRO A 19 -9.10 -18.74 -1.09
C PRO A 19 -8.65 -17.28 -1.28
N ARG A 20 -8.54 -16.49 -0.20
CA ARG A 20 -7.95 -15.16 -0.20
C ARG A 20 -6.54 -15.14 -0.80
N TRP A 21 -5.80 -16.23 -0.67
CA TRP A 21 -4.40 -16.34 -1.10
C TRP A 21 -4.21 -17.05 -2.43
N ALA A 22 -5.29 -17.38 -3.12
CA ALA A 22 -5.21 -18.02 -4.42
C ALA A 22 -4.44 -17.13 -5.42
N GLY A 23 -3.33 -17.65 -5.98
CA GLY A 23 -2.49 -16.92 -6.94
C GLY A 23 -1.47 -15.94 -6.30
N ILE A 24 -1.44 -15.81 -4.97
CA ILE A 24 -0.44 -14.99 -4.28
C ILE A 24 0.80 -15.83 -3.98
N GLU A 25 1.96 -15.35 -4.43
CA GLU A 25 3.27 -15.96 -4.20
C GLU A 25 4.00 -15.30 -3.03
N ARG A 26 4.72 -16.12 -2.27
CA ARG A 26 5.60 -15.70 -1.17
C ARG A 26 7.00 -16.25 -1.40
N ALA A 27 8.00 -15.36 -1.49
CA ALA A 27 9.41 -15.74 -1.64
C ALA A 27 10.08 -16.05 -0.29
N TYR A 28 9.28 -16.34 0.74
CA TYR A 28 9.70 -16.66 2.11
C TYR A 28 8.75 -17.70 2.71
N SER A 29 9.21 -18.35 3.78
CA SER A 29 8.47 -19.39 4.48
C SER A 29 7.66 -18.85 5.68
N ALA A 30 6.68 -19.63 6.14
CA ALA A 30 5.96 -19.35 7.38
C ALA A 30 6.90 -19.32 8.60
N GLU A 31 7.97 -20.14 8.59
CA GLU A 31 8.98 -20.12 9.65
C GLU A 31 9.70 -18.76 9.72
N GLU A 32 10.05 -18.17 8.57
CA GLU A 32 10.69 -16.85 8.52
C GLU A 32 9.75 -15.77 9.04
N VAL A 33 8.46 -15.81 8.70
CA VAL A 33 7.45 -14.89 9.24
C VAL A 33 7.37 -15.02 10.77
N VAL A 34 7.19 -16.23 11.29
CA VAL A 34 7.07 -16.45 12.74
C VAL A 34 8.36 -16.07 13.49
N LYS A 35 9.53 -16.21 12.86
CA LYS A 35 10.80 -15.74 13.40
C LYS A 35 10.84 -14.22 13.58
N LEU A 36 10.21 -13.46 12.68
CA LEU A 36 10.19 -11.99 12.70
C LEU A 36 9.09 -11.42 13.60
N GLN A 37 8.04 -12.19 13.93
CA GLN A 37 6.92 -11.73 14.75
C GLN A 37 7.27 -11.43 16.21
N GLY A 38 8.36 -11.98 16.73
CA GLY A 38 8.68 -11.88 18.16
C GLY A 38 7.78 -12.77 19.04
N SER A 39 7.85 -12.57 20.36
CA SER A 39 7.11 -13.39 21.34
C SER A 39 5.66 -12.94 21.54
N VAL A 40 5.36 -11.66 21.32
CA VAL A 40 4.04 -11.04 21.47
C VAL A 40 3.63 -10.43 20.13
N VAL A 41 2.50 -10.87 19.61
CA VAL A 41 1.87 -10.26 18.43
C VAL A 41 0.77 -9.31 18.93
N LEU A 42 0.89 -8.04 18.60
CA LEU A 42 -0.11 -7.02 18.93
C LEU A 42 -1.27 -7.09 17.93
N GLU A 43 -2.49 -7.08 18.45
CA GLU A 43 -3.68 -7.04 17.61
C GLU A 43 -3.84 -5.67 16.96
N GLN A 44 -4.02 -5.65 15.65
CA GLN A 44 -4.25 -4.46 14.84
C GLN A 44 -5.74 -4.38 14.42
N THR A 45 -6.62 -4.22 15.40
CA THR A 45 -8.07 -4.37 15.25
C THR A 45 -8.66 -3.54 14.10
N LEU A 46 -8.28 -2.27 13.96
CA LEU A 46 -8.81 -1.41 12.91
C LEU A 46 -8.31 -1.83 11.52
N ALA A 47 -7.02 -2.13 11.40
CA ALA A 47 -6.45 -2.61 10.15
C ALA A 47 -7.08 -3.95 9.72
N THR A 48 -7.24 -4.90 10.65
CA THR A 48 -7.84 -6.21 10.39
C THR A 48 -9.30 -6.08 9.92
N LYS A 49 -10.12 -5.31 10.66
CA LYS A 49 -11.52 -5.07 10.27
C LYS A 49 -11.61 -4.32 8.94
N GLY A 50 -10.78 -3.29 8.76
CA GLY A 50 -10.74 -2.50 7.53
C GLY A 50 -10.34 -3.33 6.31
N ALA A 51 -9.28 -4.16 6.43
CA ALA A 51 -8.83 -5.03 5.35
C ALA A 51 -9.90 -6.07 4.96
N ALA A 52 -10.53 -6.72 5.95
CA ALA A 52 -11.61 -7.68 5.71
C ALA A 52 -12.82 -7.01 5.02
N ARG A 53 -13.22 -5.82 5.48
CA ARG A 53 -14.31 -5.05 4.87
C ARG A 53 -13.97 -4.60 3.44
N LEU A 54 -12.76 -4.11 3.21
CA LEU A 54 -12.32 -3.70 1.88
C LEU A 54 -12.31 -4.89 0.92
N TRP A 55 -11.77 -6.03 1.35
CA TRP A 55 -11.78 -7.27 0.58
C TRP A 55 -13.19 -7.71 0.20
N LYS A 56 -14.11 -7.70 1.16
CA LYS A 56 -15.52 -8.01 0.91
C LYS A 56 -16.12 -7.05 -0.13
N SER A 57 -15.93 -5.76 0.03
CA SER A 57 -16.48 -4.76 -0.88
C SER A 57 -15.94 -4.90 -2.30
N LEU A 58 -14.65 -5.27 -2.47
CA LEU A 58 -14.03 -5.53 -3.78
C LEU A 58 -14.70 -6.67 -4.56
N HIS A 59 -15.38 -7.60 -3.86
CA HIS A 59 -16.04 -8.76 -4.48
C HIS A 59 -17.55 -8.60 -4.61
N GLU A 60 -18.18 -7.83 -3.74
CA GLU A 60 -19.63 -7.72 -3.67
C GLU A 60 -20.20 -6.44 -4.28
N GLU A 61 -19.41 -5.37 -4.31
CA GLU A 61 -19.85 -4.08 -4.83
C GLU A 61 -19.44 -3.91 -6.32
N PRO A 62 -20.30 -3.30 -7.15
CA PRO A 62 -19.95 -3.04 -8.54
C PRO A 62 -18.78 -2.06 -8.69
N PHE A 63 -18.61 -1.18 -7.71
CA PHE A 63 -17.49 -0.25 -7.55
C PHE A 63 -17.47 0.29 -6.12
N ILE A 64 -16.31 0.76 -5.67
CA ILE A 64 -16.13 1.31 -4.33
C ILE A 64 -15.96 2.83 -4.44
N ASN A 65 -16.92 3.58 -3.91
CA ASN A 65 -16.83 5.03 -3.81
C ASN A 65 -15.81 5.42 -2.74
N ALA A 66 -14.76 6.11 -3.15
CA ALA A 66 -13.74 6.65 -2.26
C ALA A 66 -13.35 8.06 -2.69
N LEU A 67 -13.05 8.92 -1.73
CA LEU A 67 -12.47 10.25 -1.95
C LEU A 67 -11.30 10.48 -1.01
N GLY A 68 -10.41 11.39 -1.39
CA GLY A 68 -9.30 11.83 -0.56
C GLY A 68 -9.77 12.53 0.71
N ALA A 69 -9.11 12.24 1.84
CA ALA A 69 -9.31 12.94 3.10
C ALA A 69 -7.96 13.17 3.80
N LEU A 70 -7.72 14.38 4.28
CA LEU A 70 -6.54 14.76 5.08
C LEU A 70 -6.88 15.00 6.54
N THR A 71 -8.14 15.28 6.83
CA THR A 71 -8.59 15.61 8.18
C THR A 71 -9.66 14.64 8.64
N GLY A 72 -9.73 14.45 9.96
CA GLY A 72 -10.78 13.62 10.55
C GLY A 72 -12.19 14.11 10.22
N ASN A 73 -12.38 15.43 10.13
CA ASN A 73 -13.70 15.98 9.77
C ASN A 73 -14.10 15.65 8.33
N GLN A 74 -13.17 15.72 7.37
CA GLN A 74 -13.45 15.28 6.00
C GLN A 74 -13.86 13.80 5.98
N ALA A 75 -13.14 12.93 6.67
CA ALA A 75 -13.47 11.51 6.77
C ALA A 75 -14.85 11.25 7.39
N VAL A 76 -15.17 11.93 8.50
CA VAL A 76 -16.49 11.87 9.14
C VAL A 76 -17.61 12.30 8.17
N GLN A 77 -17.41 13.37 7.41
CA GLN A 77 -18.40 13.81 6.41
C GLN A 77 -18.53 12.82 5.24
N GLN A 78 -17.42 12.22 4.80
CA GLN A 78 -17.45 11.20 3.75
C GLN A 78 -18.26 9.97 4.18
N VAL A 79 -18.05 9.46 5.42
CA VAL A 79 -18.84 8.35 5.96
C VAL A 79 -20.31 8.69 6.04
N LYS A 80 -20.67 9.88 6.54
CA LYS A 80 -22.06 10.38 6.56
C LYS A 80 -22.67 10.48 5.18
N ALA A 81 -21.89 10.82 4.17
CA ALA A 81 -22.33 10.87 2.79
C ALA A 81 -22.46 9.50 2.10
N GLY A 82 -22.08 8.41 2.80
CA GLY A 82 -22.21 7.03 2.30
C GLY A 82 -21.01 6.54 1.47
N LEU A 83 -19.85 7.21 1.53
CA LEU A 83 -18.65 6.68 0.89
C LEU A 83 -18.23 5.35 1.53
N LYS A 84 -17.80 4.42 0.69
CA LYS A 84 -17.47 3.04 1.08
C LYS A 84 -16.04 2.88 1.58
N ALA A 85 -15.13 3.76 1.15
CA ALA A 85 -13.73 3.78 1.54
C ALA A 85 -13.19 5.21 1.58
N ILE A 86 -12.07 5.40 2.24
CA ILE A 86 -11.32 6.66 2.30
C ILE A 86 -9.99 6.45 1.59
N TYR A 87 -9.64 7.36 0.68
CA TYR A 87 -8.31 7.40 0.07
C TYR A 87 -7.43 8.42 0.80
N LEU A 88 -6.21 8.04 1.11
CA LEU A 88 -5.21 8.94 1.67
C LEU A 88 -4.06 9.10 0.69
N SER A 89 -4.08 10.23 -0.03
CA SER A 89 -3.11 10.56 -1.06
C SER A 89 -1.80 11.12 -0.49
N GLY A 90 -0.67 10.58 -0.92
CA GLY A 90 0.65 11.12 -0.62
C GLY A 90 0.84 12.53 -1.16
N TRP A 91 0.31 12.83 -2.35
CA TRP A 91 0.30 14.18 -2.90
C TRP A 91 -0.34 15.21 -1.95
N GLN A 92 -1.50 14.89 -1.40
CA GLN A 92 -2.17 15.77 -0.44
C GLN A 92 -1.37 15.87 0.88
N VAL A 93 -0.76 14.77 1.32
CA VAL A 93 0.10 14.77 2.52
C VAL A 93 1.34 15.62 2.30
N ALA A 94 1.97 15.56 1.12
CA ALA A 94 3.08 16.44 0.76
C ALA A 94 2.71 17.91 0.86
N ALA A 95 1.52 18.28 0.35
CA ALA A 95 1.05 19.66 0.36
C ALA A 95 0.68 20.19 1.75
N ASP A 96 -0.12 19.45 2.54
CA ASP A 96 -0.82 20.02 3.68
C ASP A 96 -0.72 19.25 5.01
N ALA A 97 -0.22 18.03 5.02
CA ALA A 97 -0.39 17.17 6.20
C ALA A 97 0.87 16.37 6.61
N ASN A 98 2.04 16.71 6.07
CA ASN A 98 3.27 16.03 6.45
C ASN A 98 3.81 16.48 7.81
N LEU A 99 4.64 15.63 8.42
CA LEU A 99 5.20 15.85 9.74
C LEU A 99 6.30 16.92 9.79
N SER A 100 6.85 17.33 8.63
CA SER A 100 7.80 18.45 8.57
C SER A 100 7.14 19.81 8.76
N GLY A 101 5.80 19.89 8.58
CA GLY A 101 5.08 21.15 8.60
C GLY A 101 5.43 22.07 7.42
N GLN A 102 5.95 21.50 6.34
CA GLN A 102 6.31 22.20 5.11
C GLN A 102 5.31 21.87 4.01
N MET A 103 5.24 22.72 2.99
CA MET A 103 4.56 22.42 1.75
C MET A 103 5.58 21.89 0.75
N TYR A 104 5.45 20.62 0.36
CA TYR A 104 6.32 19.98 -0.61
C TYR A 104 5.60 19.69 -1.92
N PRO A 105 6.31 19.68 -3.05
CA PRO A 105 5.81 19.02 -4.25
C PRO A 105 5.68 17.50 -4.00
N ASP A 106 4.89 16.84 -4.83
CA ASP A 106 4.67 15.39 -4.75
C ASP A 106 5.89 14.61 -5.27
N GLN A 107 6.95 14.60 -4.47
CA GLN A 107 8.25 14.00 -4.75
C GLN A 107 8.81 13.21 -3.55
N SER A 108 7.95 12.78 -2.63
CA SER A 108 8.33 12.01 -1.43
C SER A 108 9.40 12.69 -0.56
N LEU A 109 9.34 14.03 -0.46
CA LEU A 109 10.31 14.82 0.31
C LEU A 109 9.96 14.90 1.80
N TYR A 110 8.77 14.48 2.19
CA TYR A 110 8.32 14.48 3.57
C TYR A 110 8.78 13.22 4.31
N PRO A 111 8.80 13.23 5.66
CA PRO A 111 9.15 12.06 6.46
C PRO A 111 8.23 10.87 6.16
N ALA A 112 8.79 9.67 5.99
CA ALA A 112 8.06 8.45 5.60
C ALA A 112 6.87 8.10 6.52
N ASN A 113 6.93 8.50 7.79
CA ASN A 113 5.86 8.28 8.77
C ASN A 113 4.73 9.34 8.72
N SER A 114 4.75 10.26 7.75
CA SER A 114 3.71 11.28 7.62
C SER A 114 2.35 10.69 7.24
N VAL A 115 2.28 9.80 6.25
CA VAL A 115 1.04 9.13 5.86
C VAL A 115 0.49 8.26 7.00
N PRO A 116 1.26 7.40 7.68
CA PRO A 116 0.79 6.69 8.88
C PRO A 116 0.21 7.63 9.95
N ALA A 117 0.82 8.78 10.19
CA ALA A 117 0.32 9.74 11.17
C ALA A 117 -1.05 10.31 10.79
N VAL A 118 -1.31 10.55 9.50
CA VAL A 118 -2.63 11.02 9.02
C VAL A 118 -3.65 9.89 9.08
N VAL A 119 -3.31 8.65 8.69
CA VAL A 119 -4.18 7.46 8.88
C VAL A 119 -4.64 7.37 10.33
N LYS A 120 -3.70 7.44 11.27
CA LYS A 120 -4.01 7.41 12.70
C LYS A 120 -4.94 8.53 13.12
N ARG A 121 -4.71 9.76 12.65
CA ARG A 121 -5.54 10.94 12.94
C ARG A 121 -6.97 10.75 12.43
N ILE A 122 -7.15 10.23 11.22
CA ILE A 122 -8.46 9.93 10.65
C ILE A 122 -9.16 8.85 11.48
N ASN A 123 -8.49 7.76 11.80
CA ASN A 123 -9.05 6.69 12.61
C ASN A 123 -9.47 7.18 14.01
N GLN A 124 -8.71 8.09 14.63
CA GLN A 124 -9.09 8.70 15.92
C GLN A 124 -10.39 9.53 15.81
N ALA A 125 -10.61 10.22 14.69
CA ALA A 125 -11.84 10.97 14.47
C ALA A 125 -13.04 10.05 14.25
N LEU A 126 -12.87 8.96 13.49
CA LEU A 126 -13.90 7.95 13.26
C LEU A 126 -14.25 7.23 14.56
N GLN A 127 -13.26 6.85 15.37
CA GLN A 127 -13.48 6.27 16.71
C GLN A 127 -14.25 7.23 17.61
N ARG A 128 -13.95 8.52 17.57
CA ARG A 128 -14.69 9.52 18.36
C ARG A 128 -16.13 9.64 17.90
N ALA A 129 -16.38 9.63 16.60
CA ALA A 129 -17.75 9.65 16.04
C ALA A 129 -18.54 8.42 16.49
N ASP A 130 -17.96 7.24 16.40
CA ASP A 130 -18.52 5.98 16.89
C ASP A 130 -18.87 6.03 18.40
N GLN A 131 -17.93 6.49 19.22
CA GLN A 131 -18.12 6.64 20.67
C GLN A 131 -19.27 7.58 21.03
N ILE A 132 -19.42 8.68 20.30
CA ILE A 132 -20.53 9.64 20.50
C ILE A 132 -21.86 8.98 20.17
N ASP A 133 -21.97 8.34 19.00
CA ASP A 133 -23.21 7.68 18.60
C ASP A 133 -23.58 6.55 19.56
N HIS A 134 -22.61 5.76 19.99
CA HIS A 134 -22.84 4.70 20.96
C HIS A 134 -23.31 5.25 22.33
N ALA A 135 -22.67 6.31 22.83
CA ALA A 135 -23.04 6.96 24.10
C ALA A 135 -24.43 7.60 24.06
N GLU A 136 -24.87 8.07 22.89
CA GLU A 136 -26.20 8.67 22.70
C GLU A 136 -27.26 7.66 22.26
N GLY A 137 -26.93 6.37 22.21
CA GLY A 137 -27.85 5.30 21.83
C GLY A 137 -28.21 5.26 20.34
N ARG A 138 -27.47 5.96 19.50
CA ARG A 138 -27.59 5.94 18.03
C ARG A 138 -26.76 4.81 17.43
N VAL A 139 -27.00 3.60 17.85
CA VAL A 139 -26.32 2.42 17.31
C VAL A 139 -26.82 2.13 15.89
N ASP A 140 -25.94 1.62 15.05
CA ASP A 140 -26.22 1.18 13.68
C ASP A 140 -26.66 2.27 12.67
N GLN A 141 -26.55 3.54 13.03
CA GLN A 141 -26.85 4.62 12.09
C GLN A 141 -25.76 4.76 11.01
N PHE A 142 -24.49 4.65 11.40
CA PHE A 142 -23.34 4.70 10.50
C PHE A 142 -22.33 3.61 10.87
N ASP A 143 -21.77 2.96 9.87
CA ASP A 143 -20.53 2.19 10.05
C ASP A 143 -19.34 3.14 9.88
N TRP A 144 -18.88 3.70 10.99
CA TRP A 144 -17.85 4.73 11.03
C TRP A 144 -16.50 4.26 10.51
N PHE A 145 -16.17 2.97 10.62
CA PHE A 145 -14.85 2.44 10.31
C PHE A 145 -14.70 2.10 8.82
N ALA A 146 -14.91 3.11 7.95
CA ALA A 146 -14.64 2.97 6.54
C ALA A 146 -13.17 2.60 6.31
N PRO A 147 -12.86 1.59 5.48
CA PRO A 147 -11.49 1.17 5.22
C PRO A 147 -10.69 2.31 4.58
N ILE A 148 -9.46 2.51 5.05
CA ILE A 148 -8.54 3.53 4.53
C ILE A 148 -7.52 2.84 3.63
N VAL A 149 -7.43 3.27 2.38
CA VAL A 149 -6.36 2.92 1.44
C VAL A 149 -5.33 4.04 1.44
N ALA A 150 -4.09 3.74 1.82
CA ALA A 150 -3.05 4.72 2.04
C ALA A 150 -1.93 4.64 1.00
N ASP A 151 -1.43 5.80 0.61
CA ASP A 151 -0.32 5.97 -0.30
C ASP A 151 1.01 5.65 0.40
N ALA A 152 1.74 4.65 -0.07
CA ALA A 152 3.08 4.32 0.38
C ALA A 152 4.17 4.87 -0.58
N GLU A 153 3.77 5.71 -1.55
CA GLU A 153 4.69 6.31 -2.52
C GLU A 153 5.55 5.21 -3.21
N ALA A 154 6.80 5.50 -3.52
CA ALA A 154 7.77 4.50 -3.97
C ALA A 154 8.48 3.76 -2.80
N GLY A 155 7.89 3.76 -1.60
CA GLY A 155 8.40 3.07 -0.43
C GLY A 155 9.52 3.79 0.34
N PHE A 156 9.86 5.02 -0.03
CA PHE A 156 10.91 5.85 0.61
C PHE A 156 12.31 5.21 0.64
N GLY A 157 12.57 4.28 -0.25
CA GLY A 157 13.86 3.60 -0.36
C GLY A 157 13.74 2.19 -0.91
N GLY A 158 14.50 1.26 -0.32
CA GLY A 158 14.50 -0.14 -0.72
C GLY A 158 13.55 -1.03 0.10
N PRO A 159 13.68 -2.37 -0.02
CA PRO A 159 12.79 -3.33 0.65
C PRO A 159 12.68 -3.17 2.16
N LEU A 160 13.75 -2.75 2.83
CA LEU A 160 13.72 -2.53 4.30
C LEU A 160 12.87 -1.31 4.66
N ASN A 161 12.95 -0.24 3.88
CA ASN A 161 12.11 0.94 4.06
C ASN A 161 10.63 0.59 3.85
N VAL A 162 10.33 -0.17 2.79
CA VAL A 162 8.97 -0.64 2.48
C VAL A 162 8.42 -1.50 3.62
N PHE A 163 9.20 -2.45 4.12
CA PHE A 163 8.81 -3.32 5.23
C PHE A 163 8.38 -2.52 6.48
N GLU A 164 9.22 -1.57 6.92
CA GLU A 164 8.91 -0.75 8.10
C GLU A 164 7.77 0.24 7.84
N LEU A 165 7.69 0.82 6.64
CA LEU A 165 6.59 1.71 6.27
C LEU A 165 5.23 1.00 6.33
N VAL A 166 5.12 -0.19 5.73
CA VAL A 166 3.88 -0.97 5.71
C VAL A 166 3.47 -1.40 7.12
N LYS A 167 4.43 -1.78 7.98
CA LYS A 167 4.14 -2.02 9.42
C LYS A 167 3.52 -0.77 10.06
N GLY A 168 4.13 0.40 9.85
CA GLY A 168 3.61 1.66 10.39
C GLY A 168 2.21 2.01 9.86
N MET A 169 1.90 1.70 8.59
CA MET A 169 0.56 1.85 8.02
C MET A 169 -0.46 0.94 8.72
N ILE A 170 -0.10 -0.31 8.96
CA ILE A 170 -0.94 -1.29 9.65
C ILE A 170 -1.18 -0.86 11.10
N GLU A 171 -0.16 -0.45 11.83
CA GLU A 171 -0.27 0.07 13.20
C GLU A 171 -1.18 1.30 13.28
N ALA A 172 -1.18 2.14 12.25
CA ALA A 172 -2.07 3.28 12.16
C ALA A 172 -3.52 2.90 11.80
N GLY A 173 -3.75 1.66 11.36
CA GLY A 173 -5.07 1.13 11.01
C GLY A 173 -5.44 1.24 9.53
N ALA A 174 -4.46 1.29 8.61
CA ALA A 174 -4.72 1.22 7.17
C ALA A 174 -5.27 -0.16 6.78
N ALA A 175 -6.29 -0.16 5.92
CA ALA A 175 -6.91 -1.37 5.35
C ALA A 175 -6.19 -1.86 4.09
N GLY A 176 -5.64 -0.93 3.34
CA GLY A 176 -4.86 -1.19 2.14
C GLY A 176 -3.75 -0.17 1.96
N VAL A 177 -2.74 -0.54 1.20
CA VAL A 177 -1.64 0.33 0.81
C VAL A 177 -1.32 0.14 -0.65
N HIS A 178 -0.93 1.21 -1.35
CA HIS A 178 -0.37 1.08 -2.67
C HIS A 178 1.08 1.52 -2.71
N LEU A 179 1.86 0.83 -3.55
CA LEU A 179 3.27 1.09 -3.82
C LEU A 179 3.46 1.27 -5.32
N GLU A 180 4.23 2.27 -5.72
CA GLU A 180 4.58 2.51 -7.10
C GLU A 180 6.00 2.04 -7.43
N ASP A 181 6.25 1.77 -8.72
CA ASP A 181 7.51 1.22 -9.21
C ASP A 181 8.54 2.29 -9.60
N GLN A 182 8.39 3.52 -9.13
CA GLN A 182 9.37 4.59 -9.34
C GLN A 182 10.60 4.42 -8.43
N LEU A 183 11.73 4.97 -8.87
CA LEU A 183 12.90 5.18 -8.02
C LEU A 183 12.58 6.22 -6.95
N ALA A 184 12.65 5.86 -5.68
CA ALA A 184 12.21 6.71 -4.57
C ALA A 184 12.92 8.09 -4.52
N SER A 185 14.21 8.16 -4.87
CA SER A 185 14.97 9.41 -4.89
C SER A 185 14.60 10.34 -6.04
N GLU A 186 14.00 9.82 -7.12
CA GLU A 186 13.62 10.56 -8.32
C GLU A 186 12.07 10.58 -8.51
N LYS A 187 11.33 10.20 -7.48
CA LYS A 187 9.87 10.10 -7.53
C LYS A 187 9.24 11.42 -7.95
N LYS A 188 8.26 11.32 -8.81
CA LYS A 188 7.43 12.42 -9.27
C LYS A 188 5.95 12.05 -9.26
N CYS A 189 5.09 13.05 -9.15
CA CYS A 189 3.66 12.88 -9.34
C CYS A 189 3.37 12.16 -10.66
N GLY A 190 2.38 11.28 -10.69
CA GLY A 190 1.99 10.53 -11.87
C GLY A 190 1.76 11.37 -13.12
N HIS A 191 1.31 12.61 -12.95
CA HIS A 191 1.06 13.58 -14.04
C HIS A 191 2.31 14.29 -14.57
N LEU A 192 3.47 14.14 -13.91
CA LEU A 192 4.71 14.80 -14.31
C LEU A 192 5.56 13.91 -15.21
N GLY A 193 6.27 14.53 -16.14
CA GLY A 193 7.32 13.88 -16.95
C GLY A 193 8.59 13.62 -16.16
N GLY A 194 9.48 12.78 -16.71
CA GLY A 194 10.77 12.49 -16.15
C GLY A 194 10.73 11.46 -15.00
N LYS A 195 9.72 10.62 -14.95
CA LYS A 195 9.65 9.50 -14.01
C LYS A 195 10.70 8.44 -14.33
N VAL A 196 11.34 7.91 -13.30
CA VAL A 196 12.37 6.88 -13.40
C VAL A 196 11.85 5.60 -12.73
N LEU A 197 11.72 4.53 -13.50
CA LEU A 197 11.29 3.23 -13.00
C LEU A 197 12.44 2.47 -12.33
N LEU A 198 12.10 1.66 -11.35
CA LEU A 198 12.94 0.54 -10.93
C LEU A 198 12.88 -0.58 -11.99
N PRO A 199 13.92 -1.42 -12.15
CA PRO A 199 13.77 -2.69 -12.85
C PRO A 199 12.62 -3.49 -12.26
N THR A 200 11.87 -4.21 -13.10
CA THR A 200 10.69 -4.99 -12.67
C THR A 200 10.99 -5.88 -11.47
N GLN A 201 12.15 -6.57 -11.45
CA GLN A 201 12.55 -7.42 -10.30
C GLN A 201 12.72 -6.63 -8.99
N ASN A 202 13.15 -5.37 -9.04
CA ASN A 202 13.35 -4.56 -7.85
C ASN A 202 12.00 -4.06 -7.31
N ALA A 203 11.06 -3.70 -8.17
CA ALA A 203 9.69 -3.41 -7.78
C ALA A 203 9.00 -4.63 -7.16
N VAL A 204 9.17 -5.82 -7.76
CA VAL A 204 8.70 -7.09 -7.17
C VAL A 204 9.29 -7.33 -5.77
N ARG A 205 10.59 -7.06 -5.57
CA ARG A 205 11.20 -7.20 -4.22
C ARG A 205 10.56 -6.26 -3.19
N ASN A 206 10.16 -5.06 -3.60
CA ASN A 206 9.44 -4.13 -2.72
C ASN A 206 8.03 -4.68 -2.38
N LEU A 207 7.31 -5.25 -3.35
CA LEU A 207 6.02 -5.89 -3.10
C LEU A 207 6.14 -7.11 -2.18
N ILE A 208 7.18 -7.93 -2.36
CA ILE A 208 7.48 -9.05 -1.46
C ILE A 208 7.75 -8.55 -0.03
N ALA A 209 8.51 -7.47 0.13
CA ALA A 209 8.76 -6.86 1.43
C ALA A 209 7.47 -6.30 2.07
N ALA A 210 6.59 -5.69 1.29
CA ALA A 210 5.28 -5.24 1.73
C ALA A 210 4.42 -6.43 2.20
N ARG A 211 4.35 -7.51 1.42
CA ARG A 211 3.62 -8.73 1.81
C ARG A 211 4.20 -9.37 3.06
N LEU A 212 5.53 -9.46 3.18
CA LEU A 212 6.18 -9.95 4.40
C LEU A 212 5.78 -9.10 5.62
N ALA A 213 5.70 -7.79 5.49
CA ALA A 213 5.25 -6.92 6.58
C ALA A 213 3.81 -7.23 7.00
N THR A 214 2.89 -7.45 6.05
CA THR A 214 1.50 -7.82 6.37
C THR A 214 1.42 -9.17 7.09
N ASP A 215 2.16 -10.18 6.62
CA ASP A 215 2.20 -11.51 7.23
C ASP A 215 2.82 -11.46 8.65
N VAL A 216 3.89 -10.69 8.85
CA VAL A 216 4.52 -10.50 10.18
C VAL A 216 3.59 -9.79 11.14
N MET A 217 2.83 -8.78 10.67
CA MET A 217 1.85 -8.06 11.49
C MET A 217 0.55 -8.85 11.70
N GLY A 218 0.35 -9.95 10.97
CA GLY A 218 -0.84 -10.81 11.05
C GLY A 218 -2.11 -10.12 10.56
N VAL A 219 -1.99 -9.25 9.56
CA VAL A 219 -3.12 -8.51 8.96
C VAL A 219 -3.16 -8.74 7.47
N ASP A 220 -4.30 -9.16 6.94
CA ASP A 220 -4.53 -9.41 5.51
C ASP A 220 -4.73 -8.08 4.74
N THR A 221 -3.80 -7.13 4.93
CA THR A 221 -3.84 -5.81 4.30
C THR A 221 -3.86 -5.94 2.78
N ILE A 222 -4.72 -5.15 2.13
CA ILE A 222 -4.81 -5.13 0.67
C ILE A 222 -3.58 -4.41 0.10
N LEU A 223 -2.78 -5.13 -0.67
CA LEU A 223 -1.63 -4.56 -1.38
C LEU A 223 -2.01 -4.24 -2.82
N ILE A 224 -1.75 -3.00 -3.21
CA ILE A 224 -2.02 -2.50 -4.55
C ILE A 224 -0.68 -2.16 -5.20
N ALA A 225 -0.33 -2.85 -6.27
CA ALA A 225 0.86 -2.54 -7.05
C ALA A 225 0.49 -1.49 -8.11
N ARG A 226 1.08 -0.30 -8.00
CA ARG A 226 0.98 0.75 -9.00
C ARG A 226 2.17 0.69 -9.94
N THR A 227 1.92 0.83 -11.23
CA THR A 227 2.98 1.07 -12.21
C THR A 227 2.78 2.43 -12.88
N ASP A 228 3.87 3.17 -12.99
CA ASP A 228 3.95 4.44 -13.71
C ASP A 228 4.51 4.29 -15.13
N ALA A 229 4.60 3.06 -15.63
CA ALA A 229 5.25 2.73 -16.90
C ALA A 229 4.51 3.27 -18.14
N ASP A 230 3.23 3.65 -18.02
CA ASP A 230 2.52 4.26 -19.14
C ASP A 230 3.12 5.60 -19.57
N ALA A 231 3.69 6.35 -18.62
CA ALA A 231 4.28 7.67 -18.88
C ALA A 231 5.73 7.83 -18.40
N ALA A 232 6.40 6.76 -17.96
CA ALA A 232 7.78 6.85 -17.48
C ALA A 232 8.78 6.62 -18.62
N ASP A 233 9.66 7.59 -18.83
CA ASP A 233 10.64 7.59 -19.92
C ASP A 233 11.96 6.88 -19.58
N MET A 234 12.17 6.52 -18.31
CA MET A 234 13.47 6.04 -17.84
C MET A 234 13.33 4.84 -16.91
N VAL A 235 14.38 4.01 -16.87
CA VAL A 235 14.57 2.94 -15.90
C VAL A 235 16.01 2.96 -15.38
N THR A 236 16.21 2.61 -14.11
CA THR A 236 17.53 2.71 -13.47
C THR A 236 18.57 1.73 -14.03
N SER A 237 18.15 0.57 -14.54
CA SER A 237 19.04 -0.51 -15.01
C SER A 237 18.30 -1.46 -15.95
N ASP A 238 19.06 -2.14 -16.80
CA ASP A 238 18.64 -3.16 -17.76
C ASP A 238 18.79 -4.60 -17.24
N ILE A 239 18.90 -4.78 -15.95
CA ILE A 239 19.20 -6.09 -15.34
C ILE A 239 18.04 -7.10 -15.40
N ASP A 240 16.82 -6.66 -15.65
CA ASP A 240 15.66 -7.53 -15.73
C ASP A 240 15.30 -7.82 -17.21
N PRO A 241 15.33 -9.07 -17.65
CA PRO A 241 14.98 -9.42 -19.03
C PRO A 241 13.55 -9.05 -19.41
N ARG A 242 12.62 -8.91 -18.46
CA ARG A 242 11.24 -8.47 -18.72
C ARG A 242 11.16 -7.01 -19.17
N ASP A 243 12.15 -6.18 -18.81
CA ASP A 243 12.23 -4.78 -19.21
C ASP A 243 12.92 -4.60 -20.57
N ALA A 244 13.65 -5.61 -21.08
CA ALA A 244 14.54 -5.50 -22.25
C ALA A 244 13.83 -5.03 -23.53
N GLU A 245 12.58 -5.46 -23.75
CA GLU A 245 11.75 -5.07 -24.90
C GLU A 245 11.49 -3.56 -24.96
N PHE A 246 11.42 -2.93 -23.80
CA PHE A 246 11.07 -1.52 -23.64
C PHE A 246 12.29 -0.59 -23.59
N ILE A 247 13.49 -1.11 -23.37
CA ILE A 247 14.72 -0.33 -23.29
C ILE A 247 15.21 -0.01 -24.70
N THR A 248 15.54 1.28 -24.96
CA THR A 248 15.99 1.73 -26.28
C THR A 248 17.48 1.48 -26.53
N GLY A 249 18.27 1.29 -25.46
CA GLY A 249 19.74 1.25 -25.49
C GLY A 249 20.42 2.61 -25.28
N GLU A 250 19.66 3.70 -25.34
CA GLU A 250 20.15 5.04 -25.02
C GLU A 250 20.15 5.28 -23.51
N ARG A 251 21.02 6.22 -23.06
CA ARG A 251 21.12 6.61 -21.65
C ARG A 251 21.06 8.12 -21.47
N THR A 252 20.56 8.53 -20.33
CA THR A 252 20.66 9.91 -19.87
C THR A 252 22.08 10.22 -19.37
N PRO A 253 22.45 11.51 -19.22
CA PRO A 253 23.73 11.88 -18.60
C PRO A 253 23.95 11.31 -17.20
N GLU A 254 22.87 11.09 -16.43
CA GLU A 254 22.89 10.47 -15.10
C GLU A 254 23.08 8.95 -15.16
N GLY A 255 22.99 8.35 -16.35
CA GLY A 255 23.19 6.93 -16.60
C GLY A 255 21.93 6.07 -16.58
N PHE A 256 20.74 6.63 -16.45
CA PHE A 256 19.48 5.91 -16.58
C PHE A 256 19.26 5.46 -18.03
N PHE A 257 18.63 4.30 -18.20
CA PHE A 257 18.24 3.84 -19.53
C PHE A 257 16.94 4.51 -19.97
N ILE A 258 16.89 4.92 -21.26
CA ILE A 258 15.67 5.42 -21.88
C ILE A 258 14.76 4.26 -22.19
N THR A 259 13.45 4.37 -21.82
CA THR A 259 12.43 3.38 -22.12
C THR A 259 11.43 3.90 -23.15
N LYS A 260 10.64 2.98 -23.68
CA LYS A 260 9.45 3.26 -24.50
C LYS A 260 8.22 3.23 -23.59
N PRO A 261 7.74 4.38 -23.09
CA PRO A 261 6.55 4.42 -22.25
C PRO A 261 5.31 3.92 -22.98
N GLY A 262 4.29 3.58 -22.25
CA GLY A 262 2.99 3.25 -22.80
C GLY A 262 2.35 2.00 -22.19
N ILE A 263 1.09 1.81 -22.53
CA ILE A 263 0.24 0.76 -21.98
C ILE A 263 0.82 -0.66 -22.10
N LYS A 264 1.62 -0.94 -23.13
CA LYS A 264 2.26 -2.25 -23.29
C LYS A 264 3.25 -2.54 -22.15
N GLN A 265 4.09 -1.55 -21.81
CA GLN A 265 5.02 -1.66 -20.70
C GLN A 265 4.27 -1.76 -19.37
N ALA A 266 3.22 -0.94 -19.18
CA ALA A 266 2.39 -0.99 -17.98
C ALA A 266 1.71 -2.36 -17.81
N ILE A 267 1.19 -2.96 -18.87
CA ILE A 267 0.60 -4.32 -18.85
C ILE A 267 1.66 -5.37 -18.49
N ALA A 268 2.85 -5.32 -19.11
CA ALA A 268 3.93 -6.27 -18.83
C ALA A 268 4.34 -6.24 -17.36
N ARG A 269 4.47 -5.04 -16.80
CA ARG A 269 4.77 -4.85 -15.37
C ARG A 269 3.62 -5.28 -14.48
N GLY A 270 2.39 -4.90 -14.80
CA GLY A 270 1.20 -5.33 -14.05
C GLY A 270 1.09 -6.85 -13.95
N LEU A 271 1.33 -7.58 -15.06
CA LEU A 271 1.37 -9.05 -15.06
C LEU A 271 2.49 -9.61 -14.19
N ALA A 272 3.67 -8.95 -14.16
CA ALA A 272 4.78 -9.34 -13.30
C ALA A 272 4.51 -9.09 -11.81
N TYR A 273 3.67 -8.10 -11.47
CA TYR A 273 3.32 -7.74 -10.09
C TYR A 273 2.14 -8.55 -9.54
N ALA A 274 1.26 -9.05 -10.41
CA ALA A 274 0.03 -9.74 -10.03
C ALA A 274 0.21 -10.88 -9.02
N PRO A 275 1.29 -11.70 -9.06
CA PRO A 275 1.50 -12.74 -8.05
C PRO A 275 1.81 -12.19 -6.65
N TYR A 276 2.15 -10.92 -6.49
CA TYR A 276 2.65 -10.33 -5.25
C TYR A 276 1.70 -9.27 -4.66
N ALA A 277 0.65 -8.90 -5.39
CA ALA A 277 -0.30 -7.87 -4.99
C ALA A 277 -1.75 -8.35 -5.18
N ASP A 278 -2.68 -7.70 -4.47
CA ASP A 278 -4.11 -8.02 -4.53
C ASP A 278 -4.81 -7.28 -5.68
N LEU A 279 -4.28 -6.11 -6.03
CA LEU A 279 -4.81 -5.23 -7.08
C LEU A 279 -3.65 -4.63 -7.88
N ILE A 280 -3.94 -4.28 -9.12
CA ILE A 280 -3.02 -3.54 -10.00
C ILE A 280 -3.62 -2.18 -10.33
N TRP A 281 -2.80 -1.14 -10.27
CA TRP A 281 -3.10 0.22 -10.68
C TRP A 281 -2.14 0.64 -11.81
N CYS A 282 -2.67 0.98 -12.96
CA CYS A 282 -1.92 1.63 -14.04
C CYS A 282 -2.16 3.13 -13.98
N GLU A 283 -1.08 3.90 -13.80
CA GLU A 283 -1.08 5.34 -13.78
C GLU A 283 -0.64 5.93 -15.12
#